data_88050651a3f1928adba2b9c009c1b672
#
_entry.id   88050651a3f1928adba2b9c009c1b672
#
_cell.length_a   1.000
_cell.length_b   1.000
_cell.length_c   1.000
_cell.angle_alpha   90.00
_cell.angle_beta   90.00
_cell.angle_gamma   90.00
#
_symmetry.space_group_name_H-M   'P 1'
#
loop_
_entity.id
_entity.type
_entity.pdbx_description
1 polymer ?
#
loop_
_entity_poly.entity_id
_entity_poly.type
_entity_poly.pdbx_seq_one_letter_code
_entity_poly.pdbx_strand_id
1 'polypeptide(L)'
;RHTNFAMEAIAQTFSGSVGFGRTATATISRNGDLMYRVYLQVTLPEVTIDKADESFRWLNWIGHILIKNVEVEIGGQRMDKHYGQWLHIWNELTQTPGHQAGYANMVGNVPKLTQVSSGTGGCVPATTLYIPLQFWFCRNPGLALPLIALQYHEVKINLEFNDAKNCYWAVKAGQQQLDCCLNLQAASLYVDYVFL
;
A
#
# COMPACT_ATOMS: atom_id res chain seq x y z
N ARG A 1 -25.45 -14.18 -15.47
CA ARG A 1 -24.15 -14.54 -16.03
C ARG A 1 -24.34 -15.27 -17.36
N HIS A 2 -23.65 -14.83 -18.42
CA HIS A 2 -23.80 -15.37 -19.77
C HIS A 2 -22.50 -16.00 -20.32
N THR A 3 -21.35 -15.72 -19.71
CA THR A 3 -20.04 -16.21 -20.14
C THR A 3 -19.26 -16.82 -18.99
N ASN A 4 -18.37 -17.76 -19.30
CA ASN A 4 -17.37 -18.24 -18.35
C ASN A 4 -16.29 -17.16 -18.20
N PHE A 5 -15.71 -17.06 -17.02
CA PHE A 5 -14.59 -16.16 -16.75
C PHE A 5 -13.66 -16.78 -15.71
N ALA A 6 -12.42 -16.36 -15.72
CA ALA A 6 -11.43 -16.68 -14.70
C ALA A 6 -10.83 -15.40 -14.14
N MET A 7 -10.28 -15.48 -12.93
CA MET A 7 -9.56 -14.36 -12.31
C MET A 7 -8.22 -14.84 -11.80
N GLU A 8 -7.20 -14.00 -11.97
CA GLU A 8 -5.86 -14.25 -11.48
C GLU A 8 -5.24 -12.95 -10.96
N ALA A 9 -4.56 -13.01 -9.80
CA ALA A 9 -3.80 -11.91 -9.26
C ALA A 9 -2.34 -12.00 -9.72
N ILE A 10 -1.88 -11.02 -10.48
CA ILE A 10 -0.52 -11.02 -11.06
C ILE A 10 0.28 -9.84 -10.51
N ALA A 11 1.50 -10.14 -10.05
CA ALA A 11 2.41 -9.13 -9.54
C ALA A 11 2.96 -8.25 -10.68
N GLN A 12 2.96 -6.95 -10.44
CA GLN A 12 3.60 -5.94 -11.28
C GLN A 12 4.72 -5.27 -10.49
N THR A 13 5.89 -5.20 -11.08
CA THR A 13 7.05 -4.58 -10.45
C THR A 13 7.10 -3.08 -10.70
N PHE A 14 7.61 -2.34 -9.73
CA PHE A 14 7.89 -0.92 -9.91
C PHE A 14 9.17 -0.73 -10.71
N SER A 15 9.17 0.24 -11.61
CA SER A 15 10.36 0.82 -12.21
C SER A 15 10.93 1.88 -11.28
N GLY A 16 12.23 1.85 -11.05
CA GLY A 16 12.92 2.76 -10.15
C GLY A 16 13.10 2.19 -8.73
N SER A 17 13.65 3.01 -7.84
CA SER A 17 13.92 2.62 -6.46
C SER A 17 12.71 2.90 -5.57
N VAL A 18 12.18 1.85 -4.95
CA VAL A 18 11.12 1.95 -3.95
C VAL A 18 11.71 2.31 -2.59
N GLY A 19 11.07 3.23 -1.86
CA GLY A 19 11.51 3.65 -0.54
C GLY A 19 10.70 4.81 0.00
N PHE A 20 10.87 5.13 1.26
CA PHE A 20 10.24 6.29 1.88
C PHE A 20 10.66 7.59 1.16
N GLY A 21 9.70 8.50 0.97
CA GLY A 21 9.89 9.78 0.29
C GLY A 21 10.19 9.69 -1.20
N ARG A 22 10.01 8.51 -1.82
CA ARG A 22 10.31 8.28 -3.23
C ARG A 22 9.03 8.07 -4.04
N THR A 23 9.15 8.35 -5.33
CA THR A 23 8.10 8.05 -6.31
C THR A 23 8.51 6.81 -7.11
N ALA A 24 7.56 5.90 -7.28
CA ALA A 24 7.73 4.68 -8.07
C ALA A 24 6.59 4.55 -9.08
N THR A 25 6.89 4.07 -10.26
CA THR A 25 5.92 3.86 -11.35
C THR A 25 5.86 2.38 -11.70
N ALA A 26 4.68 1.83 -11.81
CA ALA A 26 4.47 0.49 -12.35
C ALA A 26 3.68 0.58 -13.65
N THR A 27 4.22 -0.03 -14.70
CA THR A 27 3.48 -0.20 -15.95
C THR A 27 2.68 -1.50 -15.86
N ILE A 28 1.39 -1.42 -16.11
CA ILE A 28 0.48 -2.56 -16.02
C ILE A 28 0.58 -3.40 -17.29
N SER A 29 0.96 -4.66 -17.12
CA SER A 29 1.01 -5.63 -18.22
C SER A 29 -0.41 -6.03 -18.63
N ARG A 30 -0.60 -6.31 -19.92
CA ARG A 30 -1.91 -6.76 -20.46
C ARG A 30 -2.01 -8.27 -20.41
N ASN A 31 -2.12 -8.80 -19.20
CA ASN A 31 -2.20 -10.25 -18.99
C ASN A 31 -3.63 -10.80 -19.11
N GLY A 32 -4.65 -9.95 -18.94
CA GLY A 32 -6.06 -10.31 -19.03
C GLY A 32 -6.90 -9.31 -19.81
N ASP A 33 -8.18 -9.58 -19.97
CA ASP A 33 -9.12 -8.73 -20.72
C ASP A 33 -9.53 -7.49 -19.92
N LEU A 34 -9.76 -7.68 -18.62
CA LEU A 34 -10.14 -6.61 -17.70
C LEU A 34 -9.19 -6.54 -16.51
N MET A 35 -8.94 -5.34 -16.03
CA MET A 35 -8.24 -5.06 -14.77
C MET A 35 -9.25 -4.60 -13.73
N TYR A 36 -9.26 -5.26 -12.56
CA TYR A 36 -10.27 -4.98 -11.55
C TYR A 36 -9.63 -4.38 -10.29
N ARG A 37 -9.16 -5.21 -9.37
CA ARG A 37 -8.59 -4.72 -8.10
C ARG A 37 -7.08 -4.54 -8.21
N VAL A 38 -6.59 -3.58 -7.45
CA VAL A 38 -5.16 -3.32 -7.31
C VAL A 38 -4.79 -3.24 -5.85
N TYR A 39 -3.77 -3.99 -5.47
CA TYR A 39 -3.22 -4.00 -4.11
C TYR A 39 -1.77 -3.57 -4.16
N LEU A 40 -1.40 -2.67 -3.27
CA LEU A 40 0.00 -2.38 -2.99
C LEU A 40 0.49 -3.37 -1.93
N GLN A 41 1.43 -4.23 -2.31
CA GLN A 41 2.19 -5.05 -1.35
C GLN A 41 3.43 -4.28 -0.94
N VAL A 42 3.67 -4.15 0.36
CA VAL A 42 4.86 -3.50 0.92
C VAL A 42 5.35 -4.30 2.12
N THR A 43 6.66 -4.53 2.19
CA THR A 43 7.29 -5.15 3.36
C THR A 43 8.00 -4.07 4.18
N LEU A 44 7.47 -3.84 5.39
CA LEU A 44 8.10 -2.99 6.38
C LEU A 44 9.35 -3.68 6.94
N PRO A 45 10.42 -2.92 7.23
CA PRO A 45 11.62 -3.47 7.84
C PRO A 45 11.37 -3.91 9.29
N GLU A 46 12.17 -4.86 9.73
CA GLU A 46 12.34 -5.12 11.16
C GLU A 46 13.03 -3.93 11.82
N VAL A 47 12.57 -3.57 13.01
CA VAL A 47 13.18 -2.51 13.82
C VAL A 47 13.55 -3.08 15.17
N THR A 48 14.84 -3.12 15.44
CA THR A 48 15.41 -3.54 16.74
C THR A 48 15.74 -2.30 17.57
N ILE A 49 15.51 -2.39 18.88
CA ILE A 49 15.82 -1.35 19.85
C ILE A 49 17.03 -1.79 20.65
N ASP A 50 18.15 -1.11 20.46
CA ASP A 50 19.43 -1.50 21.06
C ASP A 50 19.66 -0.86 22.44
N LYS A 51 18.97 0.24 22.74
CA LYS A 51 19.18 1.02 23.96
C LYS A 51 17.94 1.02 24.85
N ALA A 52 18.19 0.98 26.15
CA ALA A 52 17.13 0.94 27.17
C ALA A 52 16.26 2.20 27.22
N ASP A 53 16.77 3.32 26.71
CA ASP A 53 16.11 4.62 26.70
C ASP A 53 15.40 4.95 25.38
N GLU A 54 15.40 4.03 24.43
CA GLU A 54 14.75 4.18 23.15
C GLU A 54 13.40 3.45 23.11
N SER A 55 12.46 4.01 22.35
CA SER A 55 11.13 3.45 22.14
C SER A 55 10.71 3.69 20.70
N PHE A 56 10.04 2.72 20.10
CA PHE A 56 9.58 2.77 18.72
C PHE A 56 8.19 2.16 18.55
N ARG A 57 7.40 2.70 17.65
CA ARG A 57 6.19 2.06 17.09
C ARG A 57 5.88 2.63 15.70
N TRP A 58 5.25 1.84 14.86
CA TRP A 58 4.59 2.36 13.68
C TRP A 58 3.32 3.12 14.07
N LEU A 59 2.93 4.09 13.27
CA LEU A 59 1.67 4.79 13.47
C LEU A 59 0.48 3.88 13.13
N ASN A 60 -0.67 4.15 13.75
CA ASN A 60 -1.90 3.45 13.45
C ASN A 60 -2.26 3.62 11.97
N TRP A 61 -2.80 2.55 11.35
CA TRP A 61 -3.12 2.57 9.93
C TRP A 61 -1.91 2.87 9.03
N ILE A 62 -0.77 2.28 9.37
CA ILE A 62 0.50 2.54 8.68
C ILE A 62 0.41 2.37 7.16
N GLY A 63 -0.37 1.40 6.67
CA GLY A 63 -0.58 1.19 5.23
C GLY A 63 -1.21 2.39 4.53
N HIS A 64 -2.10 3.12 5.20
CA HIS A 64 -2.67 4.35 4.65
C HIS A 64 -1.68 5.51 4.71
N ILE A 65 -0.98 5.65 5.84
CA ILE A 65 0.00 6.74 6.06
C ILE A 65 1.20 6.61 5.10
N LEU A 66 1.60 5.39 4.77
CA LEU A 66 2.71 5.11 3.87
C LEU A 66 2.51 5.71 2.47
N ILE A 67 1.26 5.80 2.01
CA ILE A 67 0.91 6.35 0.71
C ILE A 67 0.67 7.86 0.85
N LYS A 68 1.53 8.67 0.25
CA LYS A 68 1.33 10.12 0.14
C LYS A 68 0.27 10.41 -0.92
N ASN A 69 0.44 9.86 -2.11
CA ASN A 69 -0.56 9.86 -3.17
C ASN A 69 -0.34 8.69 -4.14
N VAL A 70 -1.39 8.32 -4.84
CA VAL A 70 -1.34 7.35 -5.92
C VAL A 70 -2.21 7.83 -7.08
N GLU A 71 -1.69 7.66 -8.29
CA GLU A 71 -2.30 8.13 -9.54
C GLU A 71 -2.38 6.99 -10.55
N VAL A 72 -3.44 6.97 -11.33
CA VAL A 72 -3.52 6.14 -12.53
C VAL A 72 -3.43 7.02 -13.76
N GLU A 73 -2.57 6.62 -14.68
CA GLU A 73 -2.29 7.30 -15.95
C GLU A 73 -2.61 6.34 -17.10
N ILE A 74 -3.31 6.83 -18.10
CA ILE A 74 -3.65 6.07 -19.31
C ILE A 74 -3.24 6.90 -20.51
N GLY A 75 -2.35 6.35 -21.34
CA GLY A 75 -1.87 7.02 -22.54
C GLY A 75 -1.19 8.36 -22.28
N GLY A 76 -0.50 8.52 -21.16
CA GLY A 76 0.19 9.75 -20.77
C GLY A 76 -0.69 10.79 -20.08
N GLN A 77 -1.99 10.48 -19.88
CA GLN A 77 -2.91 11.39 -19.18
C GLN A 77 -3.27 10.81 -17.81
N ARG A 78 -3.20 11.66 -16.77
CA ARG A 78 -3.66 11.31 -15.44
C ARG A 78 -5.19 11.26 -15.42
N MET A 79 -5.73 10.09 -15.11
CA MET A 79 -7.17 9.84 -15.10
C MET A 79 -7.77 9.97 -13.70
N ASP A 80 -7.05 9.49 -12.68
CA ASP A 80 -7.52 9.52 -11.30
C ASP A 80 -6.34 9.66 -10.34
N LYS A 81 -6.59 10.26 -9.19
CA LYS A 81 -5.62 10.44 -8.11
C LYS A 81 -6.31 10.38 -6.76
N HIS A 82 -5.71 9.65 -5.82
CA HIS A 82 -6.15 9.70 -4.43
C HIS A 82 -4.95 9.66 -3.46
N TYR A 83 -5.23 9.93 -2.20
CA TYR A 83 -4.25 10.07 -1.13
C TYR A 83 -4.48 8.99 -0.07
N GLY A 84 -3.49 8.72 0.77
CA GLY A 84 -3.63 7.78 1.86
C GLY A 84 -4.77 8.12 2.83
N GLN A 85 -5.02 9.41 3.06
CA GLN A 85 -6.17 9.87 3.85
C GLN A 85 -7.52 9.43 3.25
N TRP A 86 -7.65 9.43 1.93
CA TRP A 86 -8.86 8.94 1.26
C TRP A 86 -9.11 7.47 1.54
N LEU A 87 -8.06 6.64 1.55
CA LEU A 87 -8.19 5.22 1.89
C LEU A 87 -8.76 5.03 3.30
N HIS A 88 -8.32 5.85 4.25
CA HIS A 88 -8.84 5.81 5.62
C HIS A 88 -10.30 6.23 5.69
N ILE A 89 -10.66 7.36 5.06
CA ILE A 89 -12.06 7.86 5.02
C ILE A 89 -12.97 6.81 4.37
N TRP A 90 -12.56 6.25 3.23
CA TRP A 90 -13.32 5.22 2.53
C TRP A 90 -13.53 3.98 3.38
N ASN A 91 -12.50 3.52 4.09
CA ASN A 91 -12.60 2.39 5.01
C ASN A 91 -13.60 2.67 6.14
N GLU A 92 -13.55 3.83 6.78
CA GLU A 92 -14.47 4.17 7.86
C GLU A 92 -15.93 4.25 7.41
N LEU A 93 -16.17 4.71 6.18
CA LEU A 93 -17.53 4.86 5.64
C LEU A 93 -18.13 3.57 5.09
N THR A 94 -17.31 2.66 4.56
CA THR A 94 -17.80 1.53 3.75
C THR A 94 -17.49 0.15 4.32
N GLN A 95 -16.56 0.05 5.28
CA GLN A 95 -16.16 -1.25 5.79
C GLN A 95 -17.23 -1.86 6.69
N THR A 96 -17.63 -3.08 6.34
CA THR A 96 -18.60 -3.83 7.14
C THR A 96 -17.96 -4.43 8.39
N PRO A 97 -18.69 -4.60 9.51
CA PRO A 97 -18.13 -5.11 10.76
C PRO A 97 -17.39 -6.44 10.63
N GLY A 98 -17.88 -7.34 9.77
CA GLY A 98 -17.25 -8.64 9.54
C GLY A 98 -15.89 -8.59 8.81
N HIS A 99 -15.60 -7.49 8.12
CA HIS A 99 -14.34 -7.32 7.39
C HIS A 99 -13.32 -6.41 8.10
N GLN A 100 -13.73 -5.69 9.16
CA GLN A 100 -12.85 -4.72 9.84
C GLN A 100 -11.55 -5.34 10.35
N ALA A 101 -11.61 -6.48 11.02
CA ALA A 101 -10.43 -7.14 11.57
C ALA A 101 -9.48 -7.64 10.46
N GLY A 102 -10.03 -8.21 9.38
CA GLY A 102 -9.24 -8.64 8.23
C GLY A 102 -8.56 -7.48 7.53
N TYR A 103 -9.27 -6.38 7.30
CA TYR A 103 -8.72 -5.17 6.71
C TYR A 103 -7.62 -4.55 7.58
N ALA A 104 -7.84 -4.47 8.90
CA ALA A 104 -6.83 -3.97 9.85
C ALA A 104 -5.52 -4.79 9.78
N ASN A 105 -5.62 -6.11 9.64
CA ASN A 105 -4.46 -6.99 9.43
C ASN A 105 -3.75 -6.68 8.11
N MET A 106 -4.50 -6.48 7.03
CA MET A 106 -3.93 -6.17 5.70
C MET A 106 -3.15 -4.86 5.68
N VAL A 107 -3.68 -3.81 6.29
CA VAL A 107 -3.08 -2.46 6.30
C VAL A 107 -2.16 -2.18 7.49
N GLY A 108 -1.97 -3.16 8.38
CA GLY A 108 -1.02 -3.08 9.48
C GLY A 108 -1.53 -2.34 10.72
N ASN A 109 -2.84 -2.18 10.89
CA ASN A 109 -3.41 -1.62 12.13
C ASN A 109 -3.57 -2.72 13.19
N VAL A 110 -2.45 -3.31 13.59
CA VAL A 110 -2.37 -4.44 14.52
C VAL A 110 -1.43 -4.14 15.69
N PRO A 111 -1.71 -4.68 16.89
CA PRO A 111 -0.92 -4.38 18.08
C PRO A 111 0.58 -4.59 17.92
N LYS A 112 0.99 -5.65 17.20
CA LYS A 112 2.42 -5.95 16.96
C LYS A 112 3.20 -4.85 16.26
N LEU A 113 2.52 -3.94 15.54
CA LEU A 113 3.12 -2.79 14.85
C LEU A 113 2.86 -1.47 15.55
N THR A 114 1.69 -1.33 16.16
CA THR A 114 1.19 -0.05 16.70
C THR A 114 1.43 0.13 18.20
N GLN A 115 1.69 -0.95 18.94
CA GLN A 115 2.11 -0.85 20.33
C GLN A 115 3.56 -0.41 20.44
N VAL A 116 3.85 0.37 21.49
CA VAL A 116 5.20 0.84 21.78
C VAL A 116 6.07 -0.34 22.17
N SER A 117 7.13 -0.57 21.42
CA SER A 117 8.25 -1.42 21.82
C SER A 117 9.33 -0.55 22.46
N SER A 118 9.86 -0.93 23.59
CA SER A 118 10.84 -0.15 24.35
C SER A 118 11.86 -1.02 25.07
N GLY A 119 13.02 -0.44 25.33
CA GLY A 119 14.08 -1.09 26.08
C GLY A 119 14.95 -2.03 25.25
N THR A 120 16.09 -2.42 25.82
CA THR A 120 17.08 -3.29 25.17
C THR A 120 16.46 -4.62 24.77
N GLY A 121 16.56 -4.96 23.50
CA GLY A 121 15.97 -6.19 22.94
C GLY A 121 14.51 -6.06 22.50
N GLY A 122 13.91 -4.87 22.62
CA GLY A 122 12.62 -4.58 21.98
C GLY A 122 12.72 -4.74 20.47
N CYS A 123 11.73 -5.40 19.85
CA CYS A 123 11.74 -5.65 18.42
C CYS A 123 10.33 -5.44 17.84
N VAL A 124 10.26 -4.76 16.71
CA VAL A 124 9.07 -4.72 15.87
C VAL A 124 9.37 -5.54 14.62
N PRO A 125 8.66 -6.67 14.40
CA PRO A 125 9.03 -7.59 13.34
C PRO A 125 8.75 -7.03 11.96
N ALA A 126 9.54 -7.45 10.97
CA ALA A 126 9.26 -7.22 9.57
C ALA A 126 7.85 -7.74 9.24
N THR A 127 7.08 -6.94 8.52
CA THR A 127 5.68 -7.29 8.22
C THR A 127 5.32 -6.85 6.81
N THR A 128 4.73 -7.78 6.06
CA THR A 128 4.20 -7.48 4.73
C THR A 128 2.76 -7.00 4.84
N LEU A 129 2.48 -5.86 4.21
CA LEU A 129 1.18 -5.23 4.14
C LEU A 129 0.59 -5.40 2.74
N TYR A 130 -0.73 -5.48 2.67
CA TYR A 130 -1.51 -5.50 1.43
C TYR A 130 -2.56 -4.39 1.48
N ILE A 131 -2.34 -3.33 0.74
CA ILE A 131 -3.14 -2.11 0.80
C ILE A 131 -4.00 -2.02 -0.45
N PRO A 132 -5.33 -2.23 -0.37
CA PRO A 132 -6.21 -2.11 -1.52
C PRO A 132 -6.35 -0.66 -1.96
N LEU A 133 -6.07 -0.39 -3.23
CA LEU A 133 -6.23 0.93 -3.83
C LEU A 133 -7.68 1.14 -4.27
N GLN A 134 -8.15 2.40 -4.18
CA GLN A 134 -9.57 2.75 -4.35
C GLN A 134 -9.81 3.63 -5.59
N PHE A 135 -9.30 3.19 -6.75
CA PHE A 135 -9.67 3.78 -8.03
C PHE A 135 -11.13 3.45 -8.39
N TRP A 136 -11.72 4.20 -9.32
CA TRP A 136 -13.12 3.99 -9.74
C TRP A 136 -13.40 2.56 -10.22
N PHE A 137 -12.44 1.96 -10.95
CA PHE A 137 -12.58 0.61 -11.50
C PHE A 137 -12.39 -0.50 -10.44
N CYS A 138 -11.84 -0.17 -9.26
CA CYS A 138 -11.63 -1.14 -8.17
C CYS A 138 -12.88 -1.38 -7.33
N ARG A 139 -13.89 -0.49 -7.40
CA ARG A 139 -15.04 -0.50 -6.50
C ARG A 139 -16.14 -1.49 -6.89
N ASN A 140 -16.34 -1.69 -8.18
CA ASN A 140 -17.38 -2.55 -8.69
C ASN A 140 -16.84 -3.35 -9.90
N PRO A 141 -17.07 -4.67 -9.97
CA PRO A 141 -16.66 -5.48 -11.12
C PRO A 141 -17.16 -4.97 -12.47
N GLY A 142 -18.35 -4.36 -12.49
CA GLY A 142 -18.93 -3.76 -13.71
C GLY A 142 -18.19 -2.50 -14.20
N LEU A 143 -17.29 -1.94 -13.40
CA LEU A 143 -16.45 -0.79 -13.73
C LEU A 143 -15.00 -1.20 -14.06
N ALA A 144 -14.71 -2.49 -14.12
CA ALA A 144 -13.38 -3.00 -14.42
C ALA A 144 -12.81 -2.39 -15.70
N LEU A 145 -11.53 -2.04 -15.68
CA LEU A 145 -10.88 -1.34 -16.79
C LEU A 145 -10.64 -2.30 -17.96
N PRO A 146 -11.24 -2.06 -19.16
CA PRO A 146 -11.09 -2.94 -20.31
C PRO A 146 -9.73 -2.75 -20.98
N LEU A 147 -8.77 -3.59 -20.67
CA LEU A 147 -7.40 -3.50 -21.21
C LEU A 147 -7.36 -3.78 -22.72
N ILE A 148 -8.30 -4.59 -23.22
CA ILE A 148 -8.41 -4.87 -24.65
C ILE A 148 -8.78 -3.62 -25.47
N ALA A 149 -9.59 -2.73 -24.90
CA ALA A 149 -9.93 -1.45 -25.52
C ALA A 149 -8.77 -0.44 -25.46
N LEU A 150 -7.84 -0.63 -24.54
CA LEU A 150 -6.68 0.24 -24.32
C LEU A 150 -5.40 -0.29 -24.99
N GLN A 151 -5.53 -1.11 -26.03
CA GLN A 151 -4.38 -1.81 -26.65
C GLN A 151 -3.26 -0.89 -27.16
N TYR A 152 -3.55 0.36 -27.47
CA TYR A 152 -2.58 1.37 -27.95
C TYR A 152 -2.16 2.36 -26.85
N HIS A 153 -2.67 2.23 -25.64
CA HIS A 153 -2.37 3.11 -24.53
C HIS A 153 -1.78 2.33 -23.36
N GLU A 154 -0.67 2.78 -22.84
CA GLU A 154 -0.10 2.21 -21.61
C GLU A 154 -0.91 2.66 -20.39
N VAL A 155 -1.16 1.74 -19.49
CA VAL A 155 -1.72 2.01 -18.17
C VAL A 155 -0.57 1.99 -17.16
N LYS A 156 -0.40 3.09 -16.44
CA LYS A 156 0.63 3.23 -15.40
C LYS A 156 0.00 3.59 -14.07
N ILE A 157 0.58 3.10 -13.01
CA ILE A 157 0.26 3.50 -11.65
C ILE A 157 1.50 4.17 -11.06
N ASN A 158 1.37 5.45 -10.75
CA ASN A 158 2.41 6.25 -10.11
C ASN A 158 2.08 6.34 -8.63
N LEU A 159 3.03 5.95 -7.79
CA LEU A 159 2.89 5.93 -6.34
C LEU A 159 3.98 6.80 -5.72
N GLU A 160 3.60 7.75 -4.89
CA GLU A 160 4.50 8.54 -4.06
C GLU A 160 4.39 8.07 -2.61
N PHE A 161 5.50 7.58 -2.07
CA PHE A 161 5.60 7.18 -0.67
C PHE A 161 5.81 8.39 0.23
N ASN A 162 5.24 8.34 1.42
CA ASN A 162 5.45 9.35 2.44
C ASN A 162 6.88 9.24 3.03
N ASP A 163 7.35 10.33 3.63
CA ASP A 163 8.64 10.34 4.33
C ASP A 163 8.61 9.41 5.55
N ALA A 164 9.70 8.73 5.82
CA ALA A 164 9.81 7.79 6.94
C ALA A 164 9.38 8.43 8.28
N LYS A 165 9.84 9.64 8.56
CA LYS A 165 9.53 10.39 9.80
C LYS A 165 8.04 10.61 10.05
N ASN A 166 7.21 10.56 8.99
CA ASN A 166 5.76 10.70 9.09
C ASN A 166 5.05 9.35 9.31
N CYS A 167 5.78 8.24 9.31
CA CYS A 167 5.23 6.89 9.35
C CYS A 167 5.40 6.20 10.71
N TYR A 168 6.29 6.69 11.55
CA TYR A 168 6.59 6.11 12.86
C TYR A 168 6.65 7.15 13.97
N TRP A 169 6.57 6.68 15.18
CA TRP A 169 6.89 7.41 16.38
C TRP A 169 8.08 6.74 17.06
N ALA A 170 9.15 7.48 17.25
CA ALA A 170 10.34 7.00 17.96
C ALA A 170 10.86 8.10 18.87
N VAL A 171 11.20 7.75 20.09
CA VAL A 171 11.76 8.66 21.08
C VAL A 171 12.97 8.04 21.77
N LYS A 172 13.84 8.93 22.23
CA LYS A 172 14.95 8.62 23.12
C LYS A 172 14.87 9.54 24.32
N ALA A 173 15.26 9.08 25.49
CA ALA A 173 15.21 9.90 26.69
C ALA A 173 15.91 11.25 26.47
N GLY A 174 15.17 12.36 26.67
CA GLY A 174 15.64 13.72 26.44
C GLY A 174 15.53 14.28 25.02
N GLN A 175 15.01 13.49 24.05
CA GLN A 175 14.77 13.93 22.68
C GLN A 175 13.30 13.71 22.29
N GLN A 176 12.71 14.65 21.55
CA GLN A 176 11.31 14.56 21.14
C GLN A 176 11.07 13.55 19.99
N GLN A 177 12.06 13.32 19.14
CA GLN A 177 11.96 12.36 18.04
C GLN A 177 13.34 11.83 17.70
N LEU A 178 13.44 10.51 17.53
CA LEU A 178 14.63 9.84 17.04
C LEU A 178 14.54 9.67 15.53
N ASP A 179 15.59 10.03 14.81
CA ASP A 179 15.67 9.84 13.37
C ASP A 179 16.19 8.43 13.06
N CYS A 180 15.30 7.56 12.62
CA CYS A 180 15.63 6.19 12.26
C CYS A 180 15.83 6.10 10.74
N CYS A 181 17.01 5.65 10.30
CA CYS A 181 17.30 5.41 8.89
C CYS A 181 16.60 4.14 8.41
N LEU A 182 15.29 4.22 8.21
CA LEU A 182 14.48 3.09 7.77
C LEU A 182 14.32 3.08 6.25
N ASN A 183 14.39 1.88 5.67
CA ASN A 183 14.09 1.65 4.26
C ASN A 183 13.06 0.53 4.11
N LEU A 184 12.19 0.65 3.12
CA LEU A 184 11.28 -0.43 2.75
C LEU A 184 12.09 -1.59 2.18
N GLN A 185 11.76 -2.82 2.59
CA GLN A 185 12.46 -4.02 2.10
C GLN A 185 12.05 -4.39 0.68
N ALA A 186 10.75 -4.30 0.39
CA ALA A 186 10.20 -4.62 -0.93
C ALA A 186 8.87 -3.89 -1.13
N ALA A 187 8.53 -3.59 -2.38
CA ALA A 187 7.18 -3.23 -2.77
C ALA A 187 6.89 -3.69 -4.19
N SER A 188 5.65 -4.12 -4.41
CA SER A 188 5.10 -4.51 -5.71
C SER A 188 3.61 -4.20 -5.74
N LEU A 189 3.02 -4.18 -6.95
CA LEU A 189 1.57 -4.13 -7.11
C LEU A 189 1.05 -5.54 -7.44
N TYR A 190 -0.07 -5.93 -6.85
CA TYR A 190 -0.85 -7.07 -7.29
C TYR A 190 -2.10 -6.57 -7.98
N VAL A 191 -2.32 -7.05 -9.18
CA VAL A 191 -3.46 -6.66 -10.03
C VAL A 191 -4.30 -7.88 -10.30
N ASP A 192 -5.59 -7.80 -9.97
CA ASP A 192 -6.56 -8.83 -10.30
C ASP A 192 -7.03 -8.64 -11.74
N TYR A 193 -6.69 -9.59 -12.58
CA TYR A 193 -7.13 -9.67 -13.97
C TYR A 193 -8.34 -10.59 -14.12
N VAL A 194 -9.23 -10.22 -15.00
CA VAL A 194 -10.36 -11.05 -15.43
C VAL A 194 -10.13 -11.47 -16.86
N PHE A 195 -10.27 -12.76 -17.11
CA PHE A 195 -10.20 -13.42 -18.41
C PHE A 195 -11.63 -13.83 -18.81
N LEU A 196 -12.07 -13.41 -19.98
CA LEU A 196 -13.42 -13.63 -20.51
C LEU A 196 -13.48 -14.77 -21.53
#